data_c6c7e36240b3653857f42d3482c23119
#
_entry.id   c6c7e36240b3653857f42d3482c23119
#
_cell.length_a   1.000
_cell.length_b   1.000
_cell.length_c   1.000
_cell.angle_alpha   90.00
_cell.angle_beta   90.00
_cell.angle_gamma   90.00
#
_symmetry.space_group_name_H-M   'P 1'
#
loop_
_entity.id
_entity.type
_entity.pdbx_description
1 polymer ?
#
loop_
_entity_poly.entity_id
_entity_poly.type
_entity_poly.pdbx_seq_one_letter_code
_entity_poly.pdbx_strand_id
1 'polypeptide(L)'
;MFKLRSRKNNRSEADQRKKTTSRPNRHVTSERERASWARNVDWGRARIRLVVGVFCLLWVGLWSRAWYLQMIEGPRLAERARRQHMASELVTGRRGMIYDRNGQVLARSVEARSVYARPQDIEDFQAMAIKLGPILGQDPQKLYAELSQTKRRFVWLRRKVDDYTAEAVRKANIPGIGLSKEYDRIYPFKHMAGQLLGFVGLDDKGLEGLERTLDDRLGCV
;
A
#
# COMPACT_ATOMS: atom_id res chain seq x y z
N MET A 1 -92.56 -11.65 -18.65
CA MET A 1 -93.38 -12.00 -19.80
C MET A 1 -92.68 -13.15 -20.50
N PHE A 2 -93.25 -14.39 -20.34
CA PHE A 2 -93.93 -15.22 -21.35
C PHE A 2 -92.99 -15.56 -22.53
N LYS A 3 -92.72 -16.77 -22.92
CA LYS A 3 -93.37 -18.10 -22.88
C LYS A 3 -92.38 -19.06 -23.62
N LEU A 4 -92.02 -20.20 -23.05
CA LEU A 4 -92.58 -21.52 -23.29
C LEU A 4 -92.68 -21.98 -24.76
N ARG A 5 -92.04 -23.09 -25.02
CA ARG A 5 -92.63 -24.37 -25.58
C ARG A 5 -91.69 -24.92 -26.65
N SER A 6 -91.24 -26.10 -26.57
CA SER A 6 -91.75 -27.44 -26.40
C SER A 6 -91.60 -28.32 -27.64
N ARG A 7 -91.14 -29.52 -27.38
CA ARG A 7 -91.48 -30.79 -28.01
C ARG A 7 -91.03 -31.03 -29.48
N LYS A 8 -90.64 -32.13 -29.92
CA LYS A 8 -90.75 -33.57 -29.56
C LYS A 8 -90.00 -34.37 -30.64
N ASN A 9 -89.40 -35.44 -30.20
CA ASN A 9 -89.52 -36.81 -30.71
C ASN A 9 -89.42 -37.11 -32.22
N ASN A 10 -88.55 -37.99 -32.62
CA ASN A 10 -88.75 -39.43 -32.91
C ASN A 10 -87.47 -40.05 -33.43
N ARG A 11 -86.97 -41.08 -32.77
CA ARG A 11 -87.03 -42.53 -33.10
C ARG A 11 -87.01 -42.87 -34.64
N SER A 12 -85.94 -43.58 -34.99
CA SER A 12 -85.94 -44.97 -35.45
C SER A 12 -84.61 -45.32 -36.09
N GLU A 13 -84.02 -46.25 -35.58
CA GLU A 13 -83.76 -47.57 -36.19
C GLU A 13 -82.66 -47.67 -37.25
N ALA A 14 -81.64 -48.33 -36.79
CA ALA A 14 -80.92 -49.44 -37.40
C ALA A 14 -80.35 -49.23 -38.81
N ASP A 15 -79.03 -49.26 -38.85
CA ASP A 15 -78.37 -50.27 -39.65
C ASP A 15 -76.94 -50.51 -39.24
N GLN A 16 -76.64 -51.72 -39.11
CA GLN A 16 -75.32 -52.31 -38.83
C GLN A 16 -74.47 -52.27 -40.08
N ARG A 17 -73.32 -51.55 -40.03
CA ARG A 17 -72.23 -51.93 -40.91
C ARG A 17 -70.91 -51.93 -40.12
N LYS A 18 -70.37 -53.09 -39.93
CA LYS A 18 -69.02 -53.38 -39.56
C LYS A 18 -68.07 -52.56 -40.41
N LYS A 19 -67.32 -51.67 -39.76
CA LYS A 19 -66.04 -51.17 -40.29
C LYS A 19 -64.96 -51.58 -39.33
N THR A 20 -64.12 -52.48 -39.76
CA THR A 20 -62.83 -52.84 -39.21
C THR A 20 -61.98 -51.59 -39.06
N THR A 21 -61.83 -51.13 -37.88
CA THR A 21 -60.82 -50.15 -37.53
C THR A 21 -59.51 -50.86 -37.29
N SER A 22 -58.66 -50.77 -38.30
CA SER A 22 -57.21 -51.01 -38.10
C SER A 22 -56.69 -50.10 -37.03
N ARG A 23 -56.30 -50.61 -35.91
CA ARG A 23 -55.56 -49.90 -34.85
C ARG A 23 -54.27 -49.33 -35.47
N PRO A 24 -53.98 -48.08 -35.43
CA PRO A 24 -52.66 -47.58 -35.77
C PRO A 24 -51.66 -48.08 -34.73
N ASN A 25 -50.62 -48.63 -35.26
CA ASN A 25 -49.51 -49.26 -34.51
C ASN A 25 -48.83 -48.18 -33.66
N ARG A 26 -49.24 -48.02 -32.40
CA ARG A 26 -48.76 -47.03 -31.43
C ARG A 26 -47.33 -47.25 -30.98
N HIS A 27 -46.70 -48.35 -31.41
CA HIS A 27 -45.36 -48.71 -30.96
C HIS A 27 -44.22 -48.14 -31.79
N VAL A 28 -44.45 -47.67 -33.02
CA VAL A 28 -43.35 -47.24 -33.91
C VAL A 28 -42.99 -45.76 -33.73
N THR A 29 -43.92 -44.95 -33.25
CA THR A 29 -43.67 -43.51 -33.02
C THR A 29 -42.90 -43.23 -31.75
N SER A 30 -43.03 -44.06 -30.71
CA SER A 30 -42.38 -43.87 -29.45
C SER A 30 -40.86 -44.10 -29.45
N GLU A 31 -40.39 -45.04 -30.29
CA GLU A 31 -38.94 -45.30 -30.38
C GLU A 31 -38.19 -44.23 -31.18
N ARG A 32 -38.79 -43.68 -32.24
CA ARG A 32 -38.15 -42.56 -32.99
C ARG A 32 -38.09 -41.27 -32.17
N GLU A 33 -39.11 -40.99 -31.39
CA GLU A 33 -39.13 -39.82 -30.49
C GLU A 33 -38.13 -40.00 -29.32
N ARG A 34 -38.06 -41.17 -28.75
CA ARG A 34 -37.08 -41.47 -27.70
C ARG A 34 -35.63 -41.41 -28.22
N ALA A 35 -35.40 -41.89 -29.46
CA ALA A 35 -34.05 -41.82 -30.06
C ALA A 35 -33.63 -40.39 -30.44
N SER A 36 -34.59 -39.53 -30.80
CA SER A 36 -34.28 -38.12 -31.05
C SER A 36 -34.04 -37.33 -29.79
N TRP A 37 -34.74 -37.65 -28.71
CA TRP A 37 -34.57 -37.01 -27.40
C TRP A 37 -33.25 -37.42 -26.76
N ALA A 38 -32.83 -38.67 -26.84
CA ALA A 38 -31.55 -39.15 -26.35
C ALA A 38 -30.36 -38.48 -27.04
N ARG A 39 -30.42 -38.27 -28.35
CA ARG A 39 -29.36 -37.55 -29.10
C ARG A 39 -29.21 -36.08 -28.70
N ASN A 40 -30.32 -35.38 -28.45
CA ASN A 40 -30.30 -33.97 -28.03
C ASN A 40 -29.81 -33.82 -26.59
N VAL A 41 -30.11 -34.79 -25.70
CA VAL A 41 -29.65 -34.80 -24.32
C VAL A 41 -28.14 -35.05 -24.26
N ASP A 42 -27.57 -35.89 -25.12
CA ASP A 42 -26.13 -36.16 -25.15
C ASP A 42 -25.31 -34.94 -25.66
N TRP A 43 -25.85 -34.23 -26.63
CA TRP A 43 -25.23 -33.00 -27.13
C TRP A 43 -25.22 -31.86 -26.08
N GLY A 44 -26.30 -31.75 -25.31
CA GLY A 44 -26.37 -30.82 -24.18
C GLY A 44 -25.33 -31.14 -23.09
N ARG A 45 -25.24 -32.42 -22.73
CA ARG A 45 -24.25 -32.91 -21.75
C ARG A 45 -22.83 -32.75 -22.25
N ALA A 46 -22.56 -32.96 -23.54
CA ALA A 46 -21.23 -32.77 -24.13
C ALA A 46 -20.81 -31.29 -24.06
N ARG A 47 -21.71 -30.32 -24.36
CA ARG A 47 -21.44 -28.87 -24.23
C ARG A 47 -21.17 -28.47 -22.81
N ILE A 48 -21.96 -28.96 -21.83
CA ILE A 48 -21.75 -28.70 -20.42
C ILE A 48 -20.38 -29.24 -19.96
N ARG A 49 -20.03 -30.46 -20.35
CA ARG A 49 -18.71 -31.03 -20.01
C ARG A 49 -17.57 -30.26 -20.62
N LEU A 50 -17.73 -29.74 -21.84
CA LEU A 50 -16.74 -28.89 -22.49
C LEU A 50 -16.56 -27.55 -21.76
N VAL A 51 -17.65 -26.89 -21.40
CA VAL A 51 -17.62 -25.62 -20.63
C VAL A 51 -16.96 -25.84 -19.26
N VAL A 52 -17.38 -26.90 -18.56
CA VAL A 52 -16.77 -27.26 -17.26
C VAL A 52 -15.29 -27.58 -17.42
N GLY A 53 -14.89 -28.32 -18.47
CA GLY A 53 -13.48 -28.62 -18.75
C GLY A 53 -12.65 -27.37 -18.99
N VAL A 54 -13.14 -26.44 -19.80
CA VAL A 54 -12.49 -25.14 -20.04
C VAL A 54 -12.37 -24.33 -18.74
N PHE A 55 -13.43 -24.32 -17.93
CA PHE A 55 -13.42 -23.61 -16.66
C PHE A 55 -12.41 -24.22 -15.68
N CYS A 56 -12.35 -25.55 -15.59
CA CYS A 56 -11.35 -26.25 -14.77
C CYS A 56 -9.92 -25.95 -15.25
N LEU A 57 -9.68 -25.94 -16.56
CA LEU A 57 -8.36 -25.59 -17.10
C LEU A 57 -7.94 -24.16 -16.75
N LEU A 58 -8.87 -23.21 -16.87
CA LEU A 58 -8.61 -21.81 -16.45
C LEU A 58 -8.30 -21.73 -14.96
N TRP A 59 -9.04 -22.45 -14.13
CA TRP A 59 -8.81 -22.50 -12.68
C TRP A 59 -7.44 -23.09 -12.34
N VAL A 60 -7.07 -24.19 -12.96
CA VAL A 60 -5.74 -24.81 -12.79
C VAL A 60 -4.64 -23.84 -13.24
N GLY A 61 -4.85 -23.13 -14.36
CA GLY A 61 -3.91 -22.11 -14.83
C GLY A 61 -3.73 -20.96 -13.85
N LEU A 62 -4.82 -20.45 -13.27
CA LEU A 62 -4.79 -19.42 -12.23
C LEU A 62 -4.08 -19.89 -10.95
N TRP A 63 -4.38 -21.12 -10.50
CA TRP A 63 -3.73 -21.72 -9.34
C TRP A 63 -2.23 -21.93 -9.55
N SER A 64 -1.86 -22.45 -10.71
CA SER A 64 -0.46 -22.61 -11.10
C SER A 64 0.28 -21.27 -11.14
N ARG A 65 -0.36 -20.21 -11.68
CA ARG A 65 0.18 -18.86 -11.70
C ARG A 65 0.33 -18.26 -10.30
N ALA A 66 -0.68 -18.45 -9.45
CA ALA A 66 -0.64 -18.00 -8.06
C ALA A 66 0.48 -18.69 -7.27
N TRP A 67 0.62 -20.00 -7.44
CA TRP A 67 1.69 -20.79 -6.84
C TRP A 67 3.07 -20.31 -7.29
N TYR A 68 3.26 -20.09 -8.58
CA TYR A 68 4.50 -19.56 -9.13
C TYR A 68 4.87 -18.20 -8.52
N LEU A 69 3.92 -17.28 -8.45
CA LEU A 69 4.13 -15.95 -7.86
C LEU A 69 4.48 -16.03 -6.38
N GLN A 70 3.82 -16.90 -5.62
CA GLN A 70 4.07 -17.02 -4.18
C GLN A 70 5.39 -17.69 -3.85
N MET A 71 5.76 -18.77 -4.57
CA MET A 71 6.95 -19.55 -4.24
C MET A 71 8.23 -19.01 -4.89
N ILE A 72 8.16 -18.52 -6.11
CA ILE A 72 9.35 -18.11 -6.86
C ILE A 72 9.58 -16.60 -6.77
N GLU A 73 8.54 -15.79 -6.94
CA GLU A 73 8.66 -14.33 -6.88
C GLU A 73 8.39 -13.73 -5.50
N GLY A 74 7.68 -14.46 -4.63
CA GLY A 74 7.31 -14.02 -3.29
C GLY A 74 8.49 -13.46 -2.48
N PRO A 75 9.61 -14.17 -2.33
CA PRO A 75 10.78 -13.67 -1.59
C PRO A 75 11.37 -12.39 -2.18
N ARG A 76 11.44 -12.27 -3.51
CA ARG A 76 11.95 -11.08 -4.19
C ARG A 76 11.02 -9.88 -4.04
N LEU A 77 9.72 -10.11 -4.10
CA LEU A 77 8.71 -9.06 -3.90
C LEU A 77 8.65 -8.63 -2.43
N ALA A 78 8.77 -9.57 -1.50
CA ALA A 78 8.84 -9.27 -0.07
C ALA A 78 10.10 -8.44 0.26
N GLU A 79 11.23 -8.72 -0.36
CA GLU A 79 12.46 -7.95 -0.17
C GLU A 79 12.35 -6.54 -0.77
N ARG A 80 11.71 -6.39 -1.95
CA ARG A 80 11.41 -5.06 -2.52
C ARG A 80 10.42 -4.28 -1.65
N ALA A 81 9.38 -4.92 -1.14
CA ALA A 81 8.45 -4.31 -0.21
C ALA A 81 9.13 -3.90 1.10
N ARG A 82 10.01 -4.75 1.65
CA ARG A 82 10.84 -4.40 2.81
C ARG A 82 11.74 -3.21 2.54
N ARG A 83 12.39 -3.13 1.39
CA ARG A 83 13.22 -1.98 1.02
C ARG A 83 12.41 -0.71 0.81
N GLN A 84 11.15 -0.80 0.41
CA GLN A 84 10.24 0.34 0.28
C GLN A 84 9.67 0.80 1.64
N HIS A 85 9.42 -0.15 2.56
CA HIS A 85 8.95 0.15 3.92
C HIS A 85 10.09 0.43 4.90
N MET A 86 11.25 -0.14 4.67
CA MET A 86 12.50 0.29 5.28
C MET A 86 13.13 1.36 4.38
N ALA A 87 12.48 2.51 4.23
CA ALA A 87 13.24 3.73 4.40
C ALA A 87 13.78 3.58 5.82
N SER A 88 14.98 3.01 5.97
CA SER A 88 15.66 2.98 7.25
C SER A 88 15.85 4.44 7.61
N GLU A 89 14.92 4.95 8.39
CA GLU A 89 15.19 6.08 9.22
C GLU A 89 16.35 5.55 10.07
N LEU A 90 17.55 5.93 9.67
CA LEU A 90 18.75 5.73 10.48
C LEU A 90 18.44 6.50 11.77
N VAL A 91 17.81 5.81 12.72
CA VAL A 91 17.67 6.31 14.07
C VAL A 91 19.10 6.36 14.58
N THR A 92 19.73 7.50 14.39
CA THR A 92 21.05 7.76 14.90
C THR A 92 20.94 7.63 16.42
N GLY A 93 21.50 6.57 16.95
CA GLY A 93 21.51 6.34 18.40
C GLY A 93 22.27 7.46 19.08
N ARG A 94 22.03 7.63 20.39
CA ARG A 94 22.71 8.62 21.20
C ARG A 94 24.19 8.28 21.32
N ARG A 95 25.07 9.18 20.87
CA ARG A 95 26.53 9.04 20.99
C ARG A 95 26.96 9.00 22.45
N GLY A 96 27.89 8.12 22.80
CA GLY A 96 28.42 7.92 24.16
C GLY A 96 28.98 9.19 24.80
N MET A 97 28.91 9.31 26.11
CA MET A 97 29.44 10.45 26.85
C MET A 97 30.96 10.28 27.06
N ILE A 98 31.70 11.40 27.09
CA ILE A 98 33.11 11.42 27.43
C ILE A 98 33.24 12.08 28.79
N TYR A 99 33.96 11.44 29.70
CA TYR A 99 34.22 11.90 31.06
C TYR A 99 35.72 12.10 31.29
N ASP A 100 36.04 12.98 32.19
CA ASP A 100 37.41 13.06 32.73
C ASP A 100 37.67 12.00 33.80
N ARG A 101 38.88 11.94 34.36
CA ARG A 101 39.23 11.03 35.44
C ARG A 101 38.47 11.27 36.75
N ASN A 102 37.85 12.45 36.93
CA ASN A 102 37.07 12.82 38.08
C ASN A 102 35.58 12.59 37.88
N GLY A 103 35.17 12.03 36.73
CA GLY A 103 33.78 11.79 36.39
C GLY A 103 33.03 13.05 35.84
N GLN A 104 33.75 14.14 35.55
CA GLN A 104 33.11 15.32 34.95
C GLN A 104 32.86 15.11 33.48
N VAL A 105 31.69 15.53 33.02
CA VAL A 105 31.25 15.35 31.64
C VAL A 105 31.96 16.35 30.72
N LEU A 106 32.85 15.85 29.86
CA LEU A 106 33.57 16.64 28.85
C LEU A 106 32.80 16.76 27.56
N ALA A 107 32.07 15.74 27.16
CA ALA A 107 31.18 15.77 25.99
C ALA A 107 29.91 14.91 26.23
N ARG A 108 28.76 15.46 25.86
CA ARG A 108 27.46 14.75 25.92
C ARG A 108 26.60 15.05 24.71
N SER A 109 25.74 14.11 24.34
CA SER A 109 24.71 14.31 23.33
C SER A 109 23.39 14.70 23.99
N VAL A 110 22.73 15.71 23.50
CA VAL A 110 21.39 16.14 23.91
C VAL A 110 20.42 15.96 22.75
N GLU A 111 19.16 15.74 23.05
CA GLU A 111 18.13 15.69 22.02
C GLU A 111 18.02 17.04 21.34
N ALA A 112 18.00 17.03 20.02
CA ALA A 112 17.75 18.15 19.16
C ALA A 112 16.70 17.78 18.12
N ARG A 113 16.12 18.77 17.50
CA ARG A 113 15.14 18.55 16.43
C ARG A 113 15.64 19.19 15.15
N SER A 114 15.31 18.53 14.03
CA SER A 114 15.65 19.03 12.69
C SER A 114 14.39 19.16 11.86
N VAL A 115 14.30 20.26 11.15
CA VAL A 115 13.16 20.59 10.28
C VAL A 115 13.45 20.07 8.89
N TYR A 116 12.52 19.31 8.34
CA TYR A 116 12.59 18.82 6.97
C TYR A 116 11.33 19.16 6.18
N ALA A 117 11.48 19.19 4.87
CA ALA A 117 10.38 19.32 3.93
C ALA A 117 10.24 18.06 3.06
N ARG A 118 9.01 17.72 2.75
CA ARG A 118 8.63 16.79 1.68
C ARG A 118 7.99 17.60 0.56
N PRO A 119 8.72 17.98 -0.48
CA PRO A 119 8.17 18.84 -1.53
C PRO A 119 6.93 18.29 -2.23
N GLN A 120 6.77 16.97 -2.24
CA GLN A 120 5.60 16.31 -2.84
C GLN A 120 4.28 16.54 -2.07
N ASP A 121 4.38 16.85 -0.78
CA ASP A 121 3.23 17.06 0.10
C ASP A 121 2.90 18.55 0.27
N ILE A 122 3.63 19.44 -0.43
CA ILE A 122 3.46 20.90 -0.37
C ILE A 122 2.67 21.35 -1.59
N GLU A 123 1.49 21.89 -1.37
CA GLU A 123 0.63 22.43 -2.45
C GLU A 123 1.05 23.84 -2.88
N ASP A 124 1.38 24.71 -1.92
CA ASP A 124 1.75 26.09 -2.15
C ASP A 124 3.10 26.41 -1.49
N PHE A 125 4.15 26.38 -2.30
CA PHE A 125 5.51 26.70 -1.87
C PHE A 125 5.67 28.16 -1.43
N GLN A 126 4.90 29.09 -2.01
CA GLN A 126 5.01 30.51 -1.69
C GLN A 126 4.42 30.84 -0.31
N ALA A 127 3.20 30.34 -0.06
CA ALA A 127 2.56 30.49 1.24
C ALA A 127 3.36 29.82 2.36
N MET A 128 3.92 28.63 2.08
CA MET A 128 4.79 27.91 2.99
C MET A 128 6.06 28.71 3.30
N ALA A 129 6.75 29.22 2.28
CA ALA A 129 8.00 29.99 2.45
C ALA A 129 7.81 31.30 3.26
N ILE A 130 6.70 31.99 3.03
CA ILE A 130 6.33 33.21 3.79
C ILE A 130 6.10 32.89 5.27
N LYS A 131 5.42 31.77 5.57
CA LYS A 131 5.14 31.35 6.96
C LYS A 131 6.37 30.79 7.68
N LEU A 132 7.15 29.98 6.99
CA LEU A 132 8.26 29.24 7.59
C LEU A 132 9.56 30.05 7.66
N GLY A 133 9.80 30.92 6.68
CA GLY A 133 11.00 31.73 6.61
C GLY A 133 11.31 32.47 7.91
N PRO A 134 10.39 33.27 8.46
CA PRO A 134 10.60 33.98 9.73
C PRO A 134 10.86 33.04 10.91
N ILE A 135 10.20 31.88 10.96
CA ILE A 135 10.37 30.89 12.04
C ILE A 135 11.79 30.31 12.01
N LEU A 136 12.28 29.99 10.82
CA LEU A 136 13.62 29.41 10.64
C LEU A 136 14.72 30.48 10.58
N GLY A 137 14.39 31.76 10.52
CA GLY A 137 15.34 32.83 10.31
C GLY A 137 16.00 32.78 8.92
N GLN A 138 15.29 32.32 7.93
CA GLN A 138 15.74 32.20 6.53
C GLN A 138 14.95 33.14 5.62
N ASP A 139 15.56 33.54 4.51
CA ASP A 139 14.89 34.33 3.51
C ASP A 139 13.81 33.51 2.79
N PRO A 140 12.54 33.96 2.83
CA PRO A 140 11.44 33.23 2.16
C PRO A 140 11.68 33.02 0.66
N GLN A 141 12.35 33.96 -0.03
CA GLN A 141 12.61 33.80 -1.46
C GLN A 141 13.63 32.71 -1.75
N LYS A 142 14.67 32.58 -0.91
CA LYS A 142 15.64 31.48 -1.03
C LYS A 142 14.98 30.13 -0.75
N LEU A 143 14.17 30.06 0.29
CA LEU A 143 13.43 28.85 0.66
C LEU A 143 12.48 28.40 -0.45
N TYR A 144 11.77 29.35 -1.04
CA TYR A 144 10.91 29.08 -2.21
C TYR A 144 11.72 28.54 -3.41
N ALA A 145 12.82 29.23 -3.76
CA ALA A 145 13.64 28.81 -4.91
C ALA A 145 14.26 27.41 -4.72
N GLU A 146 14.71 27.09 -3.51
CA GLU A 146 15.30 25.80 -3.18
C GLU A 146 14.28 24.65 -3.29
N LEU A 147 13.08 24.84 -2.77
CA LEU A 147 12.06 23.80 -2.71
C LEU A 147 11.27 23.65 -4.01
N SER A 148 10.97 24.72 -4.71
CA SER A 148 10.22 24.70 -5.98
C SER A 148 10.99 24.03 -7.12
N GLN A 149 12.33 24.11 -7.11
CA GLN A 149 13.18 23.54 -8.15
C GLN A 149 13.66 22.11 -7.83
N THR A 150 13.44 21.63 -6.62
CA THR A 150 13.96 20.33 -6.22
C THR A 150 13.05 19.18 -6.65
N LYS A 151 13.65 18.14 -7.21
CA LYS A 151 13.00 16.85 -7.51
C LYS A 151 13.14 15.85 -6.36
N ARG A 152 13.75 16.25 -5.27
CA ARG A 152 14.01 15.38 -4.12
C ARG A 152 12.71 15.14 -3.33
N ARG A 153 12.55 13.94 -2.82
CA ARG A 153 11.41 13.60 -1.97
C ARG A 153 11.53 14.13 -0.54
N PHE A 154 12.75 14.46 -0.14
CA PHE A 154 13.10 14.89 1.22
C PHE A 154 14.22 15.90 1.15
N VAL A 155 14.06 17.00 1.87
CA VAL A 155 15.04 18.09 1.96
C VAL A 155 15.12 18.56 3.40
N TRP A 156 16.35 18.65 3.95
CA TRP A 156 16.60 19.30 5.22
C TRP A 156 16.52 20.82 5.05
N LEU A 157 15.67 21.47 5.85
CA LEU A 157 15.57 22.95 5.85
C LEU A 157 16.51 23.54 6.86
N ARG A 158 16.45 23.05 8.10
CA ARG A 158 17.37 23.45 9.17
C ARG A 158 17.55 22.32 10.15
N ARG A 159 18.80 21.94 10.38
CA ARG A 159 19.14 20.85 11.30
C ARG A 159 19.46 21.41 12.69
N LYS A 160 19.23 20.61 13.71
CA LYS A 160 19.59 20.87 15.12
C LYS A 160 19.07 22.23 15.58
N VAL A 161 17.76 22.45 15.38
CA VAL A 161 17.07 23.67 15.84
C VAL A 161 16.79 23.58 17.35
N ASP A 162 16.68 24.75 17.97
CA ASP A 162 16.26 24.89 19.37
C ASP A 162 14.78 24.50 19.57
N ASP A 163 14.43 24.15 20.81
CA ASP A 163 13.07 23.71 21.14
C ASP A 163 12.02 24.78 20.84
N TYR A 164 12.36 26.06 20.99
CA TYR A 164 11.44 27.14 20.66
C TYR A 164 11.08 27.19 19.17
N THR A 165 12.09 27.08 18.31
CA THR A 165 11.89 27.02 16.85
C THR A 165 11.12 25.74 16.46
N ALA A 166 11.45 24.60 17.04
CA ALA A 166 10.74 23.34 16.79
C ALA A 166 9.26 23.43 17.17
N GLU A 167 8.94 24.03 18.31
CA GLU A 167 7.56 24.27 18.75
C GLU A 167 6.82 25.23 17.82
N ALA A 168 7.47 26.29 17.35
CA ALA A 168 6.90 27.26 16.41
C ALA A 168 6.56 26.56 15.06
N VAL A 169 7.46 25.71 14.56
CA VAL A 169 7.21 24.91 13.34
C VAL A 169 6.02 23.96 13.56
N ARG A 170 5.95 23.28 14.72
CA ARG A 170 4.85 22.39 15.06
C ARG A 170 3.50 23.11 15.12
N LYS A 171 3.48 24.31 15.73
CA LYS A 171 2.28 25.15 15.82
C LYS A 171 1.83 25.68 14.46
N ALA A 172 2.78 25.96 13.57
CA ALA A 172 2.48 26.43 12.22
C ALA A 172 1.75 25.37 11.37
N ASN A 173 1.90 24.08 11.71
CA ASN A 173 1.21 22.92 11.11
C ASN A 173 1.10 23.01 9.58
N ILE A 174 2.25 23.18 8.92
CA ILE A 174 2.33 23.37 7.47
C ILE A 174 2.39 21.98 6.81
N PRO A 175 1.50 21.65 5.85
CA PRO A 175 1.56 20.41 5.10
C PRO A 175 2.92 20.23 4.43
N GLY A 176 3.46 19.01 4.50
CA GLY A 176 4.76 18.69 3.92
C GLY A 176 5.98 19.10 4.75
N ILE A 177 5.81 19.79 5.88
CA ILE A 177 6.89 20.12 6.81
C ILE A 177 6.81 19.20 8.03
N GLY A 178 7.94 18.63 8.41
CA GLY A 178 8.03 17.75 9.57
C GLY A 178 9.25 18.01 10.44
N LEU A 179 9.22 17.42 11.62
CA LEU A 179 10.31 17.46 12.60
C LEU A 179 10.86 16.04 12.78
N SER A 180 12.17 15.90 12.65
CA SER A 180 12.90 14.68 12.95
C SER A 180 13.68 14.84 14.25
N LYS A 181 13.77 13.77 15.04
CA LYS A 181 14.62 13.74 16.22
C LYS A 181 16.07 13.47 15.78
N GLU A 182 16.96 14.31 16.25
CA GLU A 182 18.40 14.14 16.09
C GLU A 182 19.09 14.40 17.43
N TYR A 183 20.38 14.21 17.49
CA TYR A 183 21.20 14.53 18.67
C TYR A 183 22.18 15.64 18.32
N ASP A 184 22.39 16.56 19.28
CA ASP A 184 23.42 17.56 19.17
C ASP A 184 24.50 17.30 20.22
N ARG A 185 25.76 17.52 19.85
CA ARG A 185 26.91 17.29 20.71
C ARG A 185 27.28 18.56 21.45
N ILE A 186 27.24 18.52 22.77
CA ILE A 186 27.56 19.64 23.64
C ILE A 186 28.84 19.39 24.39
N TYR A 187 29.70 20.38 24.41
CA TYR A 187 30.97 20.38 25.14
C TYR A 187 30.88 21.45 26.25
N PRO A 188 30.58 21.08 27.52
CA PRO A 188 30.35 22.06 28.59
C PRO A 188 31.55 22.97 28.85
N PHE A 189 32.75 22.46 28.68
CA PHE A 189 34.00 23.20 28.93
C PHE A 189 34.58 23.91 27.70
N LYS A 190 33.85 24.01 26.63
CA LYS A 190 34.13 24.67 25.34
C LYS A 190 35.61 24.71 24.92
N HIS A 191 36.41 25.59 25.52
CA HIS A 191 37.81 25.88 25.12
C HIS A 191 38.86 25.04 25.83
N MET A 192 38.55 24.43 27.01
CA MET A 192 39.54 23.85 27.90
C MET A 192 40.17 22.57 27.40
N ALA A 193 39.49 21.85 26.51
CA ALA A 193 40.00 20.57 25.95
C ALA A 193 39.67 20.42 24.47
N GLY A 194 39.31 21.51 23.79
CA GLY A 194 38.78 21.46 22.42
C GLY A 194 39.71 20.81 21.40
N GLN A 195 41.03 21.08 21.53
CA GLN A 195 42.02 20.49 20.62
C GLN A 195 42.21 18.97 20.88
N LEU A 196 42.06 18.54 22.14
CA LEU A 196 42.18 17.15 22.53
C LEU A 196 40.90 16.38 22.22
N LEU A 197 39.74 16.93 22.59
CA LEU A 197 38.44 16.31 22.36
C LEU A 197 38.07 16.28 20.88
N GLY A 198 38.40 17.33 20.14
CA GLY A 198 37.95 17.51 18.78
C GLY A 198 36.47 17.89 18.71
N PHE A 199 35.85 17.64 17.60
CA PHE A 199 34.45 17.94 17.36
C PHE A 199 33.78 16.90 16.46
N VAL A 200 32.47 16.92 16.45
CA VAL A 200 31.60 16.03 15.69
C VAL A 200 30.92 16.83 14.57
N GLY A 201 30.78 16.21 13.40
CA GLY A 201 30.07 16.78 12.28
C GLY A 201 28.55 16.76 12.49
N LEU A 202 27.81 17.32 11.52
CA LEU A 202 26.35 17.32 11.54
C LEU A 202 25.75 15.91 11.58
N ASP A 203 26.45 14.92 11.03
CA ASP A 203 26.02 13.53 10.98
C ASP A 203 26.53 12.69 12.17
N ASP A 204 26.87 13.34 13.27
CA ASP A 204 27.37 12.76 14.51
C ASP A 204 28.65 11.88 14.35
N LYS A 205 29.42 12.10 13.28
CA LYS A 205 30.72 11.49 13.06
C LYS A 205 31.82 12.35 13.65
N GLY A 206 32.74 11.73 14.39
CA GLY A 206 33.94 12.38 14.90
C GLY A 206 34.86 12.85 13.77
N LEU A 207 35.15 14.16 13.70
CA LEU A 207 35.98 14.73 12.66
C LEU A 207 37.43 14.91 13.11
N GLU A 208 37.64 15.25 14.37
CA GLU A 208 38.96 15.50 14.94
C GLU A 208 39.09 14.98 16.38
N GLY A 209 40.31 14.90 16.89
CA GLY A 209 40.66 14.58 18.29
C GLY A 209 40.19 13.20 18.77
N LEU A 210 39.85 13.13 20.04
CA LEU A 210 39.33 11.90 20.68
C LEU A 210 37.98 11.47 20.07
N GLU A 211 37.16 12.40 19.65
CA GLU A 211 35.87 12.10 18.99
C GLU A 211 36.10 11.26 17.74
N ARG A 212 37.14 11.56 16.95
CA ARG A 212 37.50 10.77 15.77
C ARG A 212 38.14 9.45 16.11
N THR A 213 39.07 9.48 17.08
CA THR A 213 39.82 8.28 17.44
C THR A 213 38.94 7.21 18.10
N LEU A 214 37.90 7.64 18.81
CA LEU A 214 36.95 6.77 19.51
C LEU A 214 35.60 6.67 18.79
N ASP A 215 35.52 7.07 17.52
CA ASP A 215 34.27 7.15 16.79
C ASP A 215 33.49 5.82 16.80
N ASP A 216 34.20 4.68 16.56
CA ASP A 216 33.61 3.35 16.56
C ASP A 216 33.09 2.90 17.97
N ARG A 217 33.59 3.50 19.05
CA ARG A 217 33.16 3.20 20.42
C ARG A 217 32.08 4.17 20.92
N LEU A 218 32.11 5.39 20.46
CA LEU A 218 31.20 6.44 20.87
C LEU A 218 29.94 6.48 19.99
N GLY A 219 30.06 6.10 18.72
CA GLY A 219 28.94 5.95 17.82
C GLY A 219 28.07 4.78 18.27
N CYS A 220 26.74 4.95 18.29
CA CYS A 220 25.83 3.82 18.38
C CYS A 220 25.82 3.08 17.04
N VAL A 221 26.11 1.82 17.10
CA VAL A 221 25.92 0.86 16.00
C VAL A 221 24.43 0.53 15.89
#